data_c88602ab08e25ed39a4aabb4ccfefaaf
#
_entry.id   c88602ab08e25ed39a4aabb4ccfefaaf
#
_cell.length_a   1.000
_cell.length_b   1.000
_cell.length_c   1.000
_cell.angle_alpha   90.00
_cell.angle_beta   90.00
_cell.angle_gamma   90.00
#
_symmetry.space_group_name_H-M   'P 1'
#
loop_
_entity.id
_entity.type
_entity.pdbx_description
1 polymer ?
#
loop_
_entity_poly.entity_id
_entity_poly.type
_entity_poly.pdbx_seq_one_letter_code
_entity_poly.pdbx_strand_id
1 'polypeptide(L)'
;MASDKPNIVFVLTDDQALWGVGCYGNDEIRTPYLDELAATGTRLENFYTSSPVCSPSRATYLTGKINSQHGVHDWIRRDPAGDMAASFLDGQVTYVDALSANGWTCGLFGKWHLGERELADHGFAYHHFRLYGGGDYHDAPFIRNGEREESKGYVTDLITDEAMAFIRREVEAGRPFYASVHYTAPHSPWYGHPQDIVDSYDDCKFESCPQEEPHPWMAGSPTEFKGGKEMLKGYFAAVTAMDAAVGRIVALLDELGIRENTLIAFGSDNGFNFGHHGVWGKGNGTFPFNMYENSVKVPGIFNQPGTVAKGRVLEGLYSTYDFMPTLMDYAGLPLPPGGNLPGRSFLVTLWGEAEEERDRVVVFDEFGGTRMIRTREWKYVHRYDVGPNELFDMVNDPDERTDLVEETEQGPRVRAMRNLLEDWFDAYAAPEHDGKELGVTGFGQVSRLSGEAGADRERFVRSWSDPRGF
;
A
#
# COMPACT_ATOMS: atom_id res chain seq x y z
N MET A 1 -1.55 -14.32 -33.77
CA MET A 1 -0.16 -14.03 -33.35
C MET A 1 -0.25 -13.56 -31.92
N ALA A 2 0.51 -14.11 -31.00
CA ALA A 2 0.59 -13.60 -29.63
C ALA A 2 0.99 -12.12 -29.69
N SER A 3 0.44 -11.31 -28.81
CA SER A 3 0.83 -9.91 -28.69
C SER A 3 2.30 -9.81 -28.26
N ASP A 4 3.06 -8.91 -28.89
CA ASP A 4 4.43 -8.62 -28.46
C ASP A 4 4.46 -7.86 -27.11
N LYS A 5 3.29 -7.51 -26.57
CA LYS A 5 3.16 -6.81 -25.29
C LYS A 5 3.18 -7.77 -24.12
N PRO A 6 3.94 -7.47 -23.05
CA PRO A 6 3.95 -8.32 -21.86
C PRO A 6 2.62 -8.22 -21.08
N ASN A 7 2.31 -9.28 -20.35
CA ASN A 7 1.24 -9.26 -19.36
C ASN A 7 1.78 -8.71 -18.03
N ILE A 8 0.87 -8.23 -17.21
CA ILE A 8 1.22 -7.67 -15.90
C ILE A 8 0.23 -8.19 -14.86
N VAL A 9 0.73 -8.73 -13.77
CA VAL A 9 -0.02 -9.06 -12.56
C VAL A 9 0.54 -8.22 -11.42
N PHE A 10 -0.28 -7.32 -10.87
CA PHE A 10 0.08 -6.55 -9.69
C PHE A 10 -0.71 -7.06 -8.48
N VAL A 11 -0.01 -7.61 -7.51
CA VAL A 11 -0.57 -8.06 -6.24
C VAL A 11 -0.33 -6.98 -5.20
N LEU A 12 -1.40 -6.44 -4.64
CA LEU A 12 -1.36 -5.42 -3.58
C LEU A 12 -2.07 -5.96 -2.34
N THR A 13 -1.37 -6.00 -1.22
CA THR A 13 -1.91 -6.39 0.08
C THR A 13 -2.31 -5.16 0.91
N ASP A 14 -2.94 -5.39 2.04
CA ASP A 14 -3.49 -4.37 2.93
C ASP A 14 -2.97 -4.59 4.35
N ASP A 15 -2.31 -3.59 4.93
CA ASP A 15 -1.70 -3.67 6.27
C ASP A 15 -0.59 -4.74 6.40
N GLN A 16 0.21 -4.96 5.34
CA GLN A 16 1.32 -5.90 5.40
C GLN A 16 2.66 -5.18 5.56
N ALA A 17 3.20 -5.21 6.75
CA ALA A 17 4.53 -4.71 7.04
C ALA A 17 5.63 -5.61 6.45
N LEU A 18 6.84 -5.08 6.37
CA LEU A 18 8.00 -5.81 5.90
C LEU A 18 8.26 -7.08 6.72
N TRP A 19 8.12 -7.00 8.05
CA TRP A 19 8.23 -8.16 8.96
C TRP A 19 7.17 -9.24 8.71
N GLY A 20 6.11 -8.96 7.99
CA GLY A 20 5.05 -9.90 7.59
C GLY A 20 5.40 -10.79 6.39
N VAL A 21 6.67 -10.91 5.99
CA VAL A 21 7.12 -11.75 4.86
C VAL A 21 8.46 -12.42 5.19
N GLY A 22 8.57 -13.72 4.93
CA GLY A 22 9.75 -14.55 5.27
C GLY A 22 11.04 -14.05 4.63
N CYS A 23 11.05 -13.70 3.34
CA CYS A 23 12.25 -13.25 2.63
C CYS A 23 12.83 -11.92 3.17
N TYR A 24 12.14 -11.23 4.05
CA TYR A 24 12.63 -10.06 4.78
C TYR A 24 13.09 -10.38 6.21
N GLY A 25 13.30 -11.66 6.53
CA GLY A 25 13.94 -12.10 7.77
C GLY A 25 13.02 -12.58 8.88
N ASN A 26 11.73 -12.79 8.61
CA ASN A 26 10.81 -13.41 9.57
C ASN A 26 10.75 -14.91 9.37
N ASP A 27 11.40 -15.67 10.25
CA ASP A 27 11.43 -17.13 10.22
C ASP A 27 10.16 -17.79 10.81
N GLU A 28 9.27 -17.02 11.43
CA GLU A 28 8.05 -17.52 12.06
C GLU A 28 6.86 -17.54 11.08
N ILE A 29 6.80 -16.59 10.14
CA ILE A 29 5.71 -16.47 9.17
C ILE A 29 6.01 -17.32 7.92
N ARG A 30 4.98 -17.96 7.37
CA ARG A 30 5.16 -18.84 6.21
C ARG A 30 4.64 -18.19 4.94
N THR A 31 5.59 -17.80 4.08
CA THR A 31 5.34 -17.16 2.80
C THR A 31 6.18 -17.77 1.67
N PRO A 32 6.12 -19.12 1.49
CA PRO A 32 7.03 -19.82 0.57
C PRO A 32 6.92 -19.35 -0.89
N TYR A 33 5.76 -18.89 -1.34
CA TYR A 33 5.60 -18.43 -2.71
C TYR A 33 6.14 -17.02 -2.91
N LEU A 34 5.97 -16.11 -1.96
CA LEU A 34 6.60 -14.79 -1.99
C LEU A 34 8.12 -14.90 -1.83
N ASP A 35 8.60 -15.81 -0.97
CA ASP A 35 10.02 -16.07 -0.78
C ASP A 35 10.66 -16.60 -2.08
N GLU A 36 9.98 -17.47 -2.81
CA GLU A 36 10.44 -17.99 -4.12
C GLU A 36 10.40 -16.87 -5.18
N LEU A 37 9.36 -16.03 -5.21
CA LEU A 37 9.31 -14.87 -6.11
C LEU A 37 10.48 -13.92 -5.86
N ALA A 38 10.84 -13.66 -4.60
CA ALA A 38 12.00 -12.86 -4.24
C ALA A 38 13.32 -13.53 -4.61
N ALA A 39 13.47 -14.84 -4.36
CA ALA A 39 14.67 -15.60 -4.66
C ALA A 39 14.94 -15.75 -6.16
N THR A 40 13.90 -15.75 -6.97
CA THR A 40 13.98 -15.86 -8.44
C THR A 40 13.78 -14.54 -9.18
N GLY A 41 13.55 -13.45 -8.47
CA GLY A 41 13.38 -12.09 -8.98
C GLY A 41 14.21 -11.06 -8.22
N THR A 42 13.67 -9.88 -8.06
CA THR A 42 14.31 -8.76 -7.34
C THR A 42 13.38 -8.29 -6.23
N ARG A 43 13.92 -8.10 -5.01
CA ARG A 43 13.21 -7.45 -3.89
C ARG A 43 13.82 -6.10 -3.56
N LEU A 44 12.98 -5.18 -3.09
CA LEU A 44 13.38 -3.88 -2.59
C LEU A 44 13.51 -3.95 -1.07
N GLU A 45 14.72 -3.68 -0.54
CA GLU A 45 14.95 -3.72 0.91
C GLU A 45 14.33 -2.52 1.63
N ASN A 46 14.29 -1.37 0.96
CA ASN A 46 13.80 -0.11 1.50
C ASN A 46 12.72 0.50 0.58
N PHE A 47 11.55 -0.12 0.59
CA PHE A 47 10.39 0.35 -0.16
C PHE A 47 9.37 0.96 0.79
N TYR A 48 9.03 2.24 0.58
CA TYR A 48 8.20 3.03 1.47
C TYR A 48 6.87 3.37 0.83
N THR A 49 5.78 3.25 1.61
CA THR A 49 4.52 3.86 1.20
C THR A 49 4.64 5.39 1.19
N SER A 50 3.84 6.05 0.37
CA SER A 50 3.74 7.51 0.40
C SER A 50 2.96 8.02 1.60
N SER A 51 2.05 7.19 2.12
CA SER A 51 1.21 7.50 3.28
C SER A 51 0.83 6.20 3.96
N PRO A 52 1.03 6.04 5.28
CA PRO A 52 0.74 4.79 5.98
C PRO A 52 -0.75 4.62 6.27
N VAL A 53 -1.57 4.75 5.22
CA VAL A 53 -3.04 4.61 5.22
C VAL A 53 -3.52 4.13 3.85
N CYS A 54 -4.53 3.26 3.81
CA CYS A 54 -4.96 2.52 2.61
C CYS A 54 -5.30 3.42 1.41
N SER A 55 -6.33 4.29 1.51
CA SER A 55 -6.83 5.03 0.36
C SER A 55 -5.81 6.00 -0.25
N PRO A 56 -5.08 6.83 0.52
CA PRO A 56 -4.03 7.68 -0.03
C PRO A 56 -2.93 6.90 -0.74
N SER A 57 -2.43 5.83 -0.12
CA SER A 57 -1.40 5.00 -0.72
C SER A 57 -1.85 4.34 -2.03
N ARG A 58 -3.10 3.83 -2.08
CA ARG A 58 -3.68 3.26 -3.30
C ARG A 58 -3.83 4.30 -4.41
N ALA A 59 -4.22 5.54 -4.07
CA ALA A 59 -4.24 6.66 -5.01
C ALA A 59 -2.84 6.97 -5.56
N THR A 60 -1.81 6.95 -4.70
CA THR A 60 -0.41 7.14 -5.11
C THR A 60 0.07 6.05 -6.05
N TYR A 61 -0.19 4.76 -5.74
CA TYR A 61 0.16 3.67 -6.66
C TYR A 61 -0.41 3.88 -8.06
N LEU A 62 -1.69 4.27 -8.16
CA LEU A 62 -2.37 4.44 -9.43
C LEU A 62 -1.92 5.66 -10.22
N THR A 63 -1.61 6.77 -9.55
CA THR A 63 -1.38 8.07 -10.19
C THR A 63 0.07 8.50 -10.22
N GLY A 64 0.96 7.89 -9.42
CA GLY A 64 2.32 8.35 -9.18
C GLY A 64 2.40 9.68 -8.43
N LYS A 65 1.25 10.23 -8.02
CA LYS A 65 1.10 11.50 -7.31
C LYS A 65 1.05 11.28 -5.81
N ILE A 66 1.29 12.33 -5.06
CA ILE A 66 1.21 12.36 -3.61
C ILE A 66 -0.14 12.90 -3.12
N ASN A 67 -0.44 12.75 -1.84
CA ASN A 67 -1.70 13.22 -1.24
C ASN A 67 -1.98 14.68 -1.56
N SER A 68 -0.97 15.54 -1.41
CA SER A 68 -1.03 16.97 -1.76
C SER A 68 -1.11 17.25 -3.28
N GLN A 69 -1.28 16.23 -4.11
CA GLN A 69 -1.53 16.36 -5.56
C GLN A 69 -2.85 15.71 -5.98
N HIS A 70 -3.20 14.52 -5.42
CA HIS A 70 -4.44 13.83 -5.79
C HIS A 70 -5.61 14.13 -4.84
N GLY A 71 -5.37 14.75 -3.67
CA GLY A 71 -6.42 15.19 -2.75
C GLY A 71 -7.05 14.10 -1.88
N VAL A 72 -6.48 12.89 -1.87
CA VAL A 72 -6.89 11.82 -0.96
C VAL A 72 -5.93 11.81 0.23
N HIS A 73 -6.41 12.22 1.42
CA HIS A 73 -5.57 12.44 2.59
C HIS A 73 -5.87 11.48 3.74
N ASP A 74 -7.03 10.82 3.73
CA ASP A 74 -7.45 9.88 4.76
C ASP A 74 -8.10 8.66 4.12
N TRP A 75 -8.33 7.59 4.90
CA TRP A 75 -9.10 6.45 4.40
C TRP A 75 -10.54 6.88 4.09
N ILE A 76 -11.09 6.35 3.00
CA ILE A 76 -12.41 6.74 2.51
C ILE A 76 -13.48 5.98 3.27
N ARG A 77 -14.40 6.73 3.89
CA ARG A 77 -15.43 6.23 4.82
C ARG A 77 -16.82 6.20 4.21
N ARG A 78 -16.94 5.92 2.91
CA ARG A 78 -18.24 5.87 2.24
C ARG A 78 -18.45 4.60 1.43
N ASP A 79 -19.71 4.21 1.30
CA ASP A 79 -20.15 3.16 0.40
C ASP A 79 -19.90 3.59 -1.05
N PRO A 80 -19.09 2.87 -1.82
CA PRO A 80 -18.78 3.23 -3.21
C PRO A 80 -19.95 3.01 -4.16
N ALA A 81 -20.99 2.27 -3.77
CA ALA A 81 -22.13 1.92 -4.61
C ALA A 81 -23.42 2.71 -4.30
N GLY A 82 -23.42 3.53 -3.27
CA GLY A 82 -24.59 4.31 -2.87
C GLY A 82 -24.80 5.59 -3.70
N ASP A 83 -25.97 6.24 -3.53
CA ASP A 83 -26.28 7.54 -4.18
C ASP A 83 -25.29 8.66 -3.79
N MET A 84 -24.60 8.47 -2.68
CA MET A 84 -23.57 9.38 -2.17
C MET A 84 -22.14 8.96 -2.57
N ALA A 85 -21.99 7.93 -3.41
CA ALA A 85 -20.68 7.52 -3.90
C ALA A 85 -20.02 8.67 -4.66
N ALA A 86 -18.74 8.90 -4.35
CA ALA A 86 -17.92 9.92 -4.99
C ALA A 86 -16.69 9.26 -5.58
N SER A 87 -16.32 9.67 -6.79
CA SER A 87 -15.03 9.30 -7.37
C SER A 87 -13.95 10.19 -6.76
N PHE A 88 -13.06 9.63 -5.95
CA PHE A 88 -11.96 10.39 -5.34
C PHE A 88 -10.81 10.62 -6.32
N LEU A 89 -10.74 9.86 -7.41
CA LEU A 89 -9.76 10.03 -8.48
C LEU A 89 -10.31 10.77 -9.71
N ASP A 90 -11.52 11.33 -9.64
CA ASP A 90 -12.09 12.09 -10.75
C ASP A 90 -11.14 13.24 -11.18
N GLY A 91 -10.89 13.32 -12.49
CA GLY A 91 -9.91 14.25 -13.06
C GLY A 91 -8.44 13.83 -12.91
N GLN A 92 -8.15 12.71 -12.23
CA GLN A 92 -6.82 12.11 -12.20
C GLN A 92 -6.64 11.14 -13.38
N VAL A 93 -5.45 11.08 -13.94
CA VAL A 93 -5.05 10.09 -14.93
C VAL A 93 -4.21 9.02 -14.24
N THR A 94 -4.59 7.76 -14.40
CA THR A 94 -3.89 6.61 -13.83
C THR A 94 -3.02 5.93 -14.89
N TYR A 95 -2.08 5.08 -14.44
CA TYR A 95 -1.37 4.23 -15.40
C TYR A 95 -2.30 3.20 -16.06
N VAL A 96 -3.41 2.85 -15.41
CA VAL A 96 -4.41 1.91 -15.96
C VAL A 96 -5.11 2.51 -17.17
N ASP A 97 -5.42 3.82 -17.14
CA ASP A 97 -5.95 4.56 -18.29
C ASP A 97 -4.98 4.48 -19.47
N ALA A 98 -3.68 4.67 -19.19
CA ALA A 98 -2.67 4.60 -20.23
C ALA A 98 -2.50 3.18 -20.81
N LEU A 99 -2.48 2.14 -19.96
CA LEU A 99 -2.43 0.74 -20.41
C LEU A 99 -3.66 0.40 -21.27
N SER A 100 -4.86 0.72 -20.80
CA SER A 100 -6.11 0.46 -21.50
C SER A 100 -6.15 1.15 -22.87
N ALA A 101 -5.81 2.44 -22.92
CA ALA A 101 -5.75 3.21 -24.16
C ALA A 101 -4.72 2.65 -25.18
N ASN A 102 -3.73 1.90 -24.68
CA ASN A 102 -2.70 1.27 -25.51
C ASN A 102 -2.91 -0.24 -25.68
N GLY A 103 -4.12 -0.75 -25.43
CA GLY A 103 -4.56 -2.09 -25.84
C GLY A 103 -4.29 -3.22 -24.86
N TRP A 104 -4.00 -2.93 -23.57
CA TRP A 104 -4.14 -3.92 -22.54
C TRP A 104 -5.58 -4.03 -22.08
N THR A 105 -6.06 -5.24 -21.83
CA THR A 105 -7.31 -5.45 -21.11
C THR A 105 -7.01 -5.38 -19.61
N CYS A 106 -7.60 -4.43 -18.90
CA CYS A 106 -7.32 -4.20 -17.49
C CYS A 106 -8.45 -4.74 -16.60
N GLY A 107 -8.11 -5.50 -15.58
CA GLY A 107 -9.05 -6.05 -14.59
C GLY A 107 -8.63 -5.72 -13.16
N LEU A 108 -9.61 -5.42 -12.29
CA LEU A 108 -9.42 -5.20 -10.85
C LEU A 108 -10.17 -6.27 -10.04
N PHE A 109 -9.49 -6.87 -9.07
CA PHE A 109 -10.01 -7.93 -8.20
C PHE A 109 -9.70 -7.62 -6.75
N GLY A 110 -10.71 -7.51 -5.89
CA GLY A 110 -10.53 -7.33 -4.44
C GLY A 110 -10.75 -5.90 -3.94
N LYS A 111 -9.84 -5.37 -3.12
CA LYS A 111 -10.04 -4.06 -2.47
C LYS A 111 -9.75 -2.90 -3.41
N TRP A 112 -10.75 -2.02 -3.61
CA TRP A 112 -10.57 -0.73 -4.31
C TRP A 112 -10.28 0.41 -3.32
N HIS A 113 -11.24 0.72 -2.49
CA HIS A 113 -11.19 1.72 -1.40
C HIS A 113 -10.89 3.17 -1.86
N LEU A 114 -11.32 3.54 -3.06
CA LEU A 114 -11.21 4.90 -3.61
C LEU A 114 -12.56 5.50 -4.01
N GLY A 115 -13.65 4.86 -3.60
CA GLY A 115 -14.99 5.41 -3.59
C GLY A 115 -15.69 5.55 -4.94
N GLU A 116 -15.11 5.06 -6.04
CA GLU A 116 -15.71 5.19 -7.36
C GLU A 116 -17.00 4.37 -7.52
N ARG A 117 -17.91 4.98 -8.26
CA ARG A 117 -19.14 4.35 -8.73
C ARG A 117 -18.88 3.47 -9.94
N GLU A 118 -18.01 3.90 -10.85
CA GLU A 118 -17.72 3.23 -12.11
C GLU A 118 -16.22 3.21 -12.40
N LEU A 119 -15.59 2.06 -12.20
CA LEU A 119 -14.15 1.89 -12.43
C LEU A 119 -13.77 1.89 -13.91
N ALA A 120 -14.74 1.75 -14.81
CA ALA A 120 -14.52 1.87 -16.26
C ALA A 120 -13.93 3.24 -16.63
N ASP A 121 -14.22 4.28 -15.87
CA ASP A 121 -13.69 5.63 -16.06
C ASP A 121 -12.17 5.71 -15.80
N HIS A 122 -11.58 4.69 -15.17
CA HIS A 122 -10.16 4.55 -14.94
C HIS A 122 -9.53 3.40 -15.74
N GLY A 123 -10.11 3.04 -16.88
CA GLY A 123 -9.55 2.07 -17.81
C GLY A 123 -9.76 0.60 -17.45
N PHE A 124 -10.46 0.27 -16.37
CA PHE A 124 -10.77 -1.12 -16.01
C PHE A 124 -11.95 -1.65 -16.82
N ALA A 125 -11.67 -2.55 -17.75
CA ALA A 125 -12.69 -3.23 -18.57
C ALA A 125 -13.45 -4.31 -17.80
N TYR A 126 -12.91 -4.79 -16.69
CA TYR A 126 -13.52 -5.76 -15.79
C TYR A 126 -13.16 -5.44 -14.34
N HIS A 127 -14.16 -5.54 -13.45
CA HIS A 127 -13.90 -5.36 -12.03
C HIS A 127 -14.81 -6.24 -11.16
N HIS A 128 -14.19 -6.82 -10.15
CA HIS A 128 -14.85 -7.57 -9.08
C HIS A 128 -14.21 -7.17 -7.76
N PHE A 129 -14.75 -6.14 -7.13
CA PHE A 129 -14.14 -5.56 -5.94
C PHE A 129 -15.08 -5.60 -4.73
N ARG A 130 -14.45 -5.71 -3.57
CA ARG A 130 -15.15 -5.70 -2.29
C ARG A 130 -15.81 -4.34 -2.06
N LEU A 131 -17.07 -4.37 -1.59
CA LEU A 131 -17.88 -3.16 -1.37
C LEU A 131 -17.24 -2.19 -0.37
N TYR A 132 -16.64 -2.73 0.71
CA TYR A 132 -16.01 -1.92 1.77
C TYR A 132 -14.51 -2.13 1.82
N GLY A 133 -13.78 -1.17 2.41
CA GLY A 133 -12.33 -1.22 2.56
C GLY A 133 -11.80 -2.34 3.47
N GLY A 134 -12.63 -2.92 4.33
CA GLY A 134 -12.29 -4.00 5.26
C GLY A 134 -13.53 -4.78 5.70
N GLY A 135 -13.43 -5.68 6.69
CA GLY A 135 -14.52 -6.45 7.29
C GLY A 135 -14.35 -7.95 7.14
N ASP A 136 -15.40 -8.73 7.36
CA ASP A 136 -15.37 -10.20 7.45
C ASP A 136 -14.73 -10.88 6.23
N TYR A 137 -13.99 -11.95 6.49
CA TYR A 137 -13.30 -12.74 5.46
C TYR A 137 -14.17 -13.82 4.80
N HIS A 138 -15.44 -13.92 5.19
CA HIS A 138 -16.41 -14.81 4.56
C HIS A 138 -17.64 -14.04 4.12
N ASP A 139 -18.20 -14.49 3.00
CA ASP A 139 -19.51 -14.04 2.51
C ASP A 139 -19.64 -12.51 2.40
N ALA A 140 -18.55 -11.84 2.01
CA ALA A 140 -18.50 -10.38 1.90
C ALA A 140 -19.27 -9.89 0.66
N PRO A 141 -19.92 -8.72 0.72
CA PRO A 141 -20.53 -8.12 -0.46
C PRO A 141 -19.45 -7.61 -1.44
N PHE A 142 -19.66 -7.85 -2.71
CA PHE A 142 -18.81 -7.40 -3.82
C PHE A 142 -19.61 -6.55 -4.81
N ILE A 143 -18.89 -5.84 -5.66
CA ILE A 143 -19.41 -5.20 -6.87
C ILE A 143 -18.74 -5.86 -8.06
N ARG A 144 -19.54 -6.43 -8.95
CA ARG A 144 -19.11 -7.01 -10.22
C ARG A 144 -19.59 -6.14 -11.37
N ASN A 145 -18.67 -5.47 -12.07
CA ASN A 145 -19.00 -4.62 -13.22
C ASN A 145 -20.19 -3.65 -12.97
N GLY A 146 -20.17 -3.00 -11.79
CA GLY A 146 -21.18 -2.03 -11.37
C GLY A 146 -22.40 -2.62 -10.64
N GLU A 147 -22.56 -3.95 -10.61
CA GLU A 147 -23.68 -4.60 -9.92
C GLU A 147 -23.25 -5.19 -8.58
N ARG A 148 -24.08 -4.98 -7.53
CA ARG A 148 -23.85 -5.56 -6.21
C ARG A 148 -24.09 -7.07 -6.24
N GLU A 149 -23.15 -7.81 -5.66
CA GLU A 149 -23.18 -9.26 -5.54
C GLU A 149 -22.97 -9.69 -4.09
N GLU A 150 -23.83 -10.58 -3.60
CA GLU A 150 -23.61 -11.28 -2.33
C GLU A 150 -22.79 -12.54 -2.61
N SER A 151 -21.53 -12.52 -2.21
CA SER A 151 -20.63 -13.65 -2.43
C SER A 151 -20.78 -14.74 -1.36
N LYS A 152 -20.28 -15.93 -1.65
CA LYS A 152 -20.21 -17.05 -0.71
C LYS A 152 -18.79 -17.63 -0.73
N GLY A 153 -18.18 -17.73 0.44
CA GLY A 153 -16.85 -18.31 0.63
C GLY A 153 -15.82 -17.36 1.19
N TYR A 154 -14.58 -17.84 1.21
CA TYR A 154 -13.44 -17.10 1.75
C TYR A 154 -12.99 -16.01 0.77
N VAL A 155 -12.92 -14.76 1.25
CA VAL A 155 -12.67 -13.56 0.42
C VAL A 155 -11.38 -13.66 -0.38
N THR A 156 -10.29 -14.16 0.20
CA THR A 156 -9.01 -14.34 -0.50
C THR A 156 -9.13 -15.28 -1.69
N ASP A 157 -9.88 -16.39 -1.54
CA ASP A 157 -10.13 -17.32 -2.64
C ASP A 157 -11.01 -16.71 -3.72
N LEU A 158 -12.08 -16.00 -3.33
CA LEU A 158 -12.97 -15.33 -4.28
C LEU A 158 -12.23 -14.32 -5.17
N ILE A 159 -11.34 -13.52 -4.57
CA ILE A 159 -10.49 -12.58 -5.30
C ILE A 159 -9.58 -13.33 -6.28
N THR A 160 -8.95 -14.40 -5.82
CA THR A 160 -8.01 -15.20 -6.60
C THR A 160 -8.69 -15.89 -7.77
N ASP A 161 -9.83 -16.55 -7.52
CA ASP A 161 -10.58 -17.28 -8.53
C ASP A 161 -11.05 -16.36 -9.67
N GLU A 162 -11.54 -15.18 -9.35
CA GLU A 162 -11.93 -14.18 -10.35
C GLU A 162 -10.74 -13.64 -11.15
N ALA A 163 -9.61 -13.37 -10.50
CA ALA A 163 -8.41 -12.97 -11.20
C ALA A 163 -7.90 -14.06 -12.15
N MET A 164 -7.90 -15.32 -11.69
CA MET A 164 -7.50 -16.46 -12.51
C MET A 164 -8.46 -16.70 -13.70
N ALA A 165 -9.76 -16.54 -13.48
CA ALA A 165 -10.75 -16.64 -14.57
C ALA A 165 -10.55 -15.55 -15.61
N PHE A 166 -10.27 -14.32 -15.18
CA PHE A 166 -9.93 -13.22 -16.07
C PHE A 166 -8.65 -13.52 -16.88
N ILE A 167 -7.57 -13.96 -16.24
CA ILE A 167 -6.31 -14.29 -16.90
C ILE A 167 -6.54 -15.36 -17.98
N ARG A 168 -7.25 -16.46 -17.68
CA ARG A 168 -7.57 -17.51 -18.66
C ARG A 168 -8.31 -16.95 -19.87
N ARG A 169 -9.32 -16.12 -19.65
CA ARG A 169 -10.13 -15.52 -20.70
C ARG A 169 -9.29 -14.62 -21.62
N GLU A 170 -8.41 -13.80 -21.06
CA GLU A 170 -7.58 -12.90 -21.87
C GLU A 170 -6.52 -13.66 -22.68
N VAL A 171 -5.93 -14.72 -22.10
CA VAL A 171 -5.01 -15.61 -22.81
C VAL A 171 -5.70 -16.35 -23.95
N GLU A 172 -6.89 -16.93 -23.72
CA GLU A 172 -7.69 -17.58 -24.76
C GLU A 172 -8.04 -16.62 -25.90
N ALA A 173 -8.28 -15.35 -25.57
CA ALA A 173 -8.54 -14.29 -26.55
C ALA A 173 -7.28 -13.73 -27.23
N GLY A 174 -6.10 -14.14 -26.83
CA GLY A 174 -4.82 -13.64 -27.34
C GLY A 174 -4.57 -12.16 -27.06
N ARG A 175 -5.13 -11.60 -26.00
CA ARG A 175 -5.00 -10.20 -25.61
C ARG A 175 -4.01 -10.03 -24.46
N PRO A 176 -3.14 -9.00 -24.50
CA PRO A 176 -2.31 -8.64 -23.36
C PRO A 176 -3.21 -8.11 -22.25
N PHE A 177 -2.87 -8.43 -21.00
CA PHE A 177 -3.69 -8.04 -19.86
C PHE A 177 -2.86 -7.38 -18.75
N TYR A 178 -3.56 -6.57 -17.97
CA TYR A 178 -3.16 -6.09 -16.65
C TYR A 178 -4.18 -6.59 -15.62
N ALA A 179 -3.73 -7.42 -14.69
CA ALA A 179 -4.54 -7.92 -13.58
C ALA A 179 -4.08 -7.27 -12.28
N SER A 180 -4.94 -6.42 -11.71
CA SER A 180 -4.75 -5.76 -10.42
C SER A 180 -5.42 -6.59 -9.34
N VAL A 181 -4.64 -7.37 -8.59
CA VAL A 181 -5.13 -8.32 -7.57
C VAL A 181 -4.89 -7.73 -6.20
N HIS A 182 -5.92 -7.13 -5.61
CA HIS A 182 -5.84 -6.36 -4.39
C HIS A 182 -6.46 -7.12 -3.22
N TYR A 183 -5.64 -7.88 -2.50
CA TYR A 183 -6.12 -8.61 -1.33
C TYR A 183 -6.51 -7.68 -0.18
N THR A 184 -7.54 -8.06 0.58
CA THR A 184 -7.85 -7.43 1.88
C THR A 184 -6.88 -7.94 2.96
N ALA A 185 -6.36 -9.16 2.80
CA ALA A 185 -5.38 -9.74 3.71
C ALA A 185 -4.06 -8.94 3.71
N PRO A 186 -3.43 -8.81 4.91
CA PRO A 186 -3.83 -9.27 6.23
C PRO A 186 -4.58 -8.23 7.11
N HIS A 187 -5.30 -7.26 6.53
CA HIS A 187 -6.10 -6.28 7.28
C HIS A 187 -7.06 -6.97 8.26
N SER A 188 -7.36 -6.31 9.36
CA SER A 188 -8.37 -6.79 10.32
C SER A 188 -9.75 -7.04 9.66
N PRO A 189 -10.60 -7.94 10.24
CA PRO A 189 -10.44 -8.70 11.47
C PRO A 189 -9.55 -9.94 11.30
N TRP A 190 -8.82 -10.31 12.35
CA TRP A 190 -7.90 -11.44 12.34
C TRP A 190 -8.57 -12.74 12.83
N TYR A 191 -9.75 -13.04 12.28
CA TYR A 191 -10.50 -14.28 12.48
C TYR A 191 -11.20 -14.68 11.17
N GLY A 192 -11.72 -15.92 11.13
CA GLY A 192 -12.38 -16.43 9.94
C GLY A 192 -11.41 -16.85 8.83
N HIS A 193 -10.14 -17.10 9.16
CA HIS A 193 -9.16 -17.70 8.25
C HIS A 193 -9.24 -19.22 8.28
N PRO A 194 -8.70 -19.93 7.25
CA PRO A 194 -8.71 -21.40 7.23
C PRO A 194 -8.15 -21.99 8.51
N GLN A 195 -8.93 -22.84 9.18
CA GLN A 195 -8.65 -23.30 10.55
C GLN A 195 -7.36 -24.12 10.63
N ASP A 196 -7.06 -24.92 9.63
CA ASP A 196 -5.83 -25.70 9.53
C ASP A 196 -4.58 -24.80 9.46
N ILE A 197 -4.68 -23.65 8.80
CA ILE A 197 -3.60 -22.65 8.78
C ILE A 197 -3.50 -21.97 10.14
N VAL A 198 -4.61 -21.58 10.76
CA VAL A 198 -4.62 -20.99 12.12
C VAL A 198 -3.99 -21.94 13.14
N ASP A 199 -4.43 -23.21 13.17
CA ASP A 199 -3.93 -24.23 14.10
C ASP A 199 -2.44 -24.53 13.90
N SER A 200 -1.94 -24.37 12.67
CA SER A 200 -0.53 -24.57 12.37
C SER A 200 0.42 -23.56 13.03
N TYR A 201 -0.13 -22.51 13.65
CA TYR A 201 0.59 -21.50 14.44
C TYR A 201 0.42 -21.66 15.96
N ASP A 202 -0.15 -22.78 16.45
CA ASP A 202 -0.38 -23.01 17.87
C ASP A 202 0.90 -22.97 18.71
N ASP A 203 1.99 -23.50 18.18
CA ASP A 203 3.30 -23.53 18.85
C ASP A 203 4.20 -22.34 18.50
N CYS A 204 3.73 -21.40 17.66
CA CYS A 204 4.49 -20.19 17.30
C CYS A 204 4.67 -19.28 18.52
N LYS A 205 5.87 -18.73 18.67
CA LYS A 205 6.20 -17.83 19.77
C LYS A 205 5.89 -16.37 19.47
N PHE A 206 5.80 -16.00 18.17
CA PHE A 206 5.57 -14.64 17.69
C PHE A 206 6.63 -13.65 18.19
N GLU A 207 7.90 -14.08 18.23
CA GLU A 207 9.04 -13.24 18.63
C GLU A 207 9.21 -12.05 17.67
N SER A 208 8.80 -12.22 16.42
CA SER A 208 8.76 -11.16 15.41
C SER A 208 7.68 -10.08 15.66
N CYS A 209 6.79 -10.28 16.63
CA CYS A 209 5.74 -9.34 17.03
C CYS A 209 5.85 -9.05 18.53
N PRO A 210 6.85 -8.26 18.97
CA PRO A 210 7.07 -7.96 20.37
C PRO A 210 5.86 -7.25 20.97
N GLN A 211 5.38 -7.75 22.12
CA GLN A 211 4.25 -7.15 22.83
C GLN A 211 4.79 -6.16 23.85
N GLU A 212 5.16 -4.97 23.38
CA GLU A 212 5.72 -3.90 24.20
C GLU A 212 4.65 -3.18 25.02
N GLU A 213 5.08 -2.43 26.03
CA GLU A 213 4.16 -1.58 26.80
C GLU A 213 3.42 -0.61 25.87
N PRO A 214 2.12 -0.36 26.12
CA PRO A 214 1.33 0.48 25.24
C PRO A 214 1.95 1.85 24.99
N HIS A 215 2.03 2.25 23.73
CA HIS A 215 2.52 3.56 23.34
C HIS A 215 1.69 4.68 23.98
N PRO A 216 2.29 5.75 24.54
CA PRO A 216 1.56 6.82 25.22
C PRO A 216 0.56 7.57 24.30
N TRP A 217 0.80 7.55 23.00
CA TRP A 217 -0.09 8.17 22.00
C TRP A 217 -1.08 7.18 21.36
N MET A 218 -1.15 5.95 21.84
CA MET A 218 -2.03 4.98 21.25
C MET A 218 -3.49 5.43 21.33
N ALA A 219 -4.04 5.81 20.18
CA ALA A 219 -5.40 6.32 20.04
C ALA A 219 -6.31 5.20 19.57
N GLY A 220 -7.39 4.96 20.29
CA GLY A 220 -8.59 4.31 19.76
C GLY A 220 -8.48 2.86 19.31
N SER A 221 -7.36 2.19 19.54
CA SER A 221 -7.34 0.74 19.38
C SER A 221 -8.22 0.14 20.47
N PRO A 222 -9.29 -0.58 20.13
CA PRO A 222 -10.09 -1.26 21.13
C PRO A 222 -9.16 -2.07 22.03
N THR A 223 -9.30 -1.90 23.36
CA THR A 223 -8.51 -2.66 24.34
C THR A 223 -8.69 -4.16 24.18
N GLU A 224 -9.74 -4.59 23.49
CA GLU A 224 -10.06 -5.96 23.13
C GLU A 224 -9.07 -6.59 22.11
N PHE A 225 -8.30 -5.79 21.36
CA PHE A 225 -7.32 -6.30 20.39
C PHE A 225 -5.89 -6.41 20.97
N LYS A 226 -5.65 -5.94 22.18
CA LYS A 226 -4.31 -5.90 22.76
C LYS A 226 -3.84 -7.30 23.21
N GLY A 227 -2.76 -7.78 22.61
CA GLY A 227 -1.95 -8.88 23.13
C GLY A 227 -2.56 -10.27 23.05
N GLY A 228 -3.60 -10.47 22.26
CA GLY A 228 -4.19 -11.79 22.14
C GLY A 228 -3.42 -12.69 21.17
N LYS A 229 -2.88 -13.83 21.65
CA LYS A 229 -2.23 -14.85 20.79
C LYS A 229 -3.10 -15.22 19.59
N GLU A 230 -4.42 -15.28 19.77
CA GLU A 230 -5.36 -15.60 18.69
C GLU A 230 -5.38 -14.53 17.57
N MET A 231 -5.17 -13.27 17.90
CA MET A 231 -5.05 -12.20 16.89
C MET A 231 -3.75 -12.33 16.09
N LEU A 232 -2.63 -12.65 16.76
CA LEU A 232 -1.36 -12.95 16.11
C LEU A 232 -1.47 -14.14 15.16
N LYS A 233 -2.06 -15.24 15.63
CA LYS A 233 -2.36 -16.44 14.81
C LYS A 233 -3.19 -16.07 13.58
N GLY A 234 -4.23 -15.26 13.78
CA GLY A 234 -5.11 -14.82 12.69
C GLY A 234 -4.39 -13.97 11.66
N TYR A 235 -3.55 -13.02 12.06
CA TYR A 235 -2.74 -12.23 11.13
C TYR A 235 -1.78 -13.12 10.32
N PHE A 236 -1.03 -14.01 11.00
CA PHE A 236 -0.11 -14.93 10.33
C PHE A 236 -0.85 -15.88 9.39
N ALA A 237 -2.02 -16.37 9.79
CA ALA A 237 -2.86 -17.22 8.94
C ALA A 237 -3.40 -16.48 7.72
N ALA A 238 -3.78 -15.21 7.88
CA ALA A 238 -4.21 -14.37 6.76
C ALA A 238 -3.10 -14.19 5.71
N VAL A 239 -1.87 -13.93 6.17
CA VAL A 239 -0.69 -13.82 5.29
C VAL A 239 -0.40 -15.14 4.60
N THR A 240 -0.37 -16.26 5.33
CA THR A 240 -0.08 -17.58 4.76
C THR A 240 -1.14 -18.01 3.74
N ALA A 241 -2.42 -17.76 4.02
CA ALA A 241 -3.51 -18.04 3.08
C ALA A 241 -3.40 -17.18 1.80
N MET A 242 -3.03 -15.91 1.95
CA MET A 242 -2.80 -15.00 0.82
C MET A 242 -1.57 -15.42 0.01
N ASP A 243 -0.47 -15.80 0.65
CA ASP A 243 0.71 -16.34 -0.02
C ASP A 243 0.39 -17.58 -0.87
N ALA A 244 -0.39 -18.52 -0.31
CA ALA A 244 -0.86 -19.67 -1.07
C ALA A 244 -1.72 -19.29 -2.28
N ALA A 245 -2.54 -18.25 -2.15
CA ALA A 245 -3.33 -17.69 -3.24
C ALA A 245 -2.47 -17.06 -4.35
N VAL A 246 -1.39 -16.36 -3.99
CA VAL A 246 -0.38 -15.89 -4.95
C VAL A 246 0.26 -17.07 -5.67
N GLY A 247 0.60 -18.13 -4.95
CA GLY A 247 1.13 -19.38 -5.53
C GLY A 247 0.20 -19.99 -6.59
N ARG A 248 -1.12 -19.93 -6.38
CA ARG A 248 -2.11 -20.40 -7.38
C ARG A 248 -2.06 -19.59 -8.66
N ILE A 249 -1.90 -18.26 -8.55
CA ILE A 249 -1.76 -17.39 -9.73
C ILE A 249 -0.47 -17.72 -10.49
N VAL A 250 0.67 -17.87 -9.78
CA VAL A 250 1.96 -18.25 -10.40
C VAL A 250 1.82 -19.58 -11.15
N ALA A 251 1.26 -20.60 -10.50
CA ALA A 251 1.03 -21.91 -11.11
C ALA A 251 0.13 -21.84 -12.37
N LEU A 252 -0.87 -20.95 -12.36
CA LEU A 252 -1.70 -20.71 -13.53
C LEU A 252 -0.89 -20.11 -14.70
N LEU A 253 -0.01 -19.14 -14.43
CA LEU A 253 0.82 -18.54 -15.49
C LEU A 253 1.78 -19.56 -16.10
N ASP A 254 2.31 -20.50 -15.28
CA ASP A 254 3.13 -21.61 -15.75
C ASP A 254 2.30 -22.61 -16.58
N GLU A 255 1.12 -23.01 -16.11
CA GLU A 255 0.17 -23.89 -16.83
C GLU A 255 -0.18 -23.34 -18.22
N LEU A 256 -0.40 -22.02 -18.31
CA LEU A 256 -0.74 -21.35 -19.56
C LEU A 256 0.48 -21.05 -20.45
N GLY A 257 1.69 -21.33 -19.98
CA GLY A 257 2.94 -21.10 -20.73
C GLY A 257 3.26 -19.62 -20.98
N ILE A 258 2.78 -18.72 -20.11
CA ILE A 258 2.97 -17.28 -20.26
C ILE A 258 3.85 -16.64 -19.16
N ARG A 259 4.46 -17.46 -18.30
CA ARG A 259 5.23 -16.99 -17.14
C ARG A 259 6.38 -16.06 -17.52
N GLU A 260 7.13 -16.37 -18.59
CA GLU A 260 8.23 -15.55 -19.08
C GLU A 260 7.76 -14.22 -19.71
N ASN A 261 6.51 -14.15 -20.18
CA ASN A 261 5.92 -12.94 -20.75
C ASN A 261 5.01 -12.19 -19.75
N THR A 262 5.14 -12.47 -18.44
CA THR A 262 4.30 -11.86 -17.41
C THR A 262 5.14 -11.31 -16.28
N LEU A 263 5.11 -10.00 -16.08
CA LEU A 263 5.65 -9.37 -14.88
C LEU A 263 4.69 -9.61 -13.70
N ILE A 264 5.21 -10.15 -12.60
CA ILE A 264 4.54 -10.13 -11.30
C ILE A 264 5.21 -9.04 -10.46
N ALA A 265 4.42 -8.07 -10.01
CA ALA A 265 4.79 -7.08 -9.01
C ALA A 265 3.97 -7.35 -7.74
N PHE A 266 4.62 -7.35 -6.59
CA PHE A 266 4.00 -7.52 -5.28
C PHE A 266 4.36 -6.33 -4.39
N GLY A 267 3.37 -5.81 -3.63
CA GLY A 267 3.55 -4.73 -2.69
C GLY A 267 2.43 -4.70 -1.64
N SER A 268 2.55 -3.79 -0.69
CA SER A 268 1.48 -3.47 0.27
C SER A 268 1.14 -1.98 0.22
N ASP A 269 -0.09 -1.63 0.59
CA ASP A 269 -0.49 -0.24 0.63
C ASP A 269 0.10 0.51 1.83
N ASN A 270 0.27 -0.15 2.97
CA ASN A 270 1.00 0.37 4.12
C ASN A 270 1.52 -0.78 4.99
N GLY A 271 2.42 -0.43 5.91
CA GLY A 271 2.90 -1.34 6.93
C GLY A 271 1.93 -1.43 8.11
N PHE A 272 2.35 -2.17 9.15
CA PHE A 272 1.55 -2.39 10.34
C PHE A 272 2.44 -2.70 11.55
N ASN A 273 2.08 -2.16 12.71
CA ASN A 273 2.66 -2.54 14.00
C ASN A 273 1.73 -3.52 14.70
N PHE A 274 2.25 -4.63 15.16
CA PHE A 274 1.51 -5.65 15.90
C PHE A 274 2.15 -5.85 17.27
N GLY A 275 2.19 -4.77 18.06
CA GLY A 275 2.83 -4.67 19.37
C GLY A 275 4.21 -4.01 19.37
N HIS A 276 4.81 -3.79 18.19
CA HIS A 276 6.04 -3.01 18.04
C HIS A 276 5.82 -1.58 18.53
N HIS A 277 6.75 -1.02 19.28
CA HIS A 277 6.62 0.29 19.93
C HIS A 277 5.37 0.41 20.83
N GLY A 278 4.77 -0.70 21.24
CA GLY A 278 3.50 -0.71 21.95
C GLY A 278 2.30 -0.25 21.11
N VAL A 279 2.42 -0.26 19.77
CA VAL A 279 1.37 0.13 18.83
C VAL A 279 0.72 -1.10 18.20
N TRP A 280 -0.61 -1.08 18.10
CA TRP A 280 -1.42 -2.01 17.32
C TRP A 280 -2.14 -1.22 16.24
N GLY A 281 -1.51 -1.12 15.07
CA GLY A 281 -2.01 -0.30 13.98
C GLY A 281 -0.91 0.20 13.06
N LYS A 282 -1.29 1.01 12.12
CA LYS A 282 -0.45 1.70 11.15
C LYS A 282 -0.20 3.16 11.56
N GLY A 283 0.03 4.08 10.64
CA GLY A 283 0.26 5.51 10.96
C GLY A 283 -0.79 6.09 11.89
N ASN A 284 -2.06 5.82 11.65
CA ASN A 284 -3.19 6.25 12.48
C ASN A 284 -3.46 5.36 13.71
N GLY A 285 -2.58 4.43 14.02
CA GLY A 285 -2.62 3.66 15.27
C GLY A 285 -2.25 4.48 16.51
N THR A 286 -1.72 5.67 16.33
CA THR A 286 -1.42 6.64 17.39
C THR A 286 -2.01 8.01 17.07
N PHE A 287 -2.14 8.85 18.08
CA PHE A 287 -2.37 10.29 17.90
C PHE A 287 -1.57 11.08 18.94
N PRO A 288 -0.61 11.93 18.55
CA PRO A 288 -0.16 12.24 17.17
C PRO A 288 0.26 11.01 16.36
N PHE A 289 0.15 11.13 15.03
CA PHE A 289 0.38 10.00 14.13
C PHE A 289 1.86 9.61 14.07
N ASN A 290 2.11 8.29 13.95
CA ASN A 290 3.45 7.75 13.88
C ASN A 290 3.91 7.52 12.44
N MET A 291 5.22 7.57 12.27
CA MET A 291 5.93 7.26 11.03
C MET A 291 6.99 6.17 11.24
N TYR A 292 6.76 5.23 12.20
CA TYR A 292 7.70 4.14 12.44
C TYR A 292 7.92 3.30 11.17
N GLU A 293 9.14 2.75 11.02
CA GLU A 293 9.49 1.92 9.85
C GLU A 293 8.44 0.82 9.63
N ASN A 294 7.92 0.21 10.69
CA ASN A 294 6.87 -0.80 10.59
C ASN A 294 5.54 -0.28 10.03
N SER A 295 5.25 1.02 10.13
CA SER A 295 4.07 1.65 9.55
C SER A 295 4.28 2.04 8.08
N VAL A 296 5.50 2.48 7.73
CA VAL A 296 5.77 3.14 6.44
C VAL A 296 6.55 2.28 5.45
N LYS A 297 7.27 1.25 5.92
CA LYS A 297 8.09 0.37 5.10
C LYS A 297 7.29 -0.88 4.72
N VAL A 298 7.23 -1.17 3.44
CA VAL A 298 6.38 -2.23 2.86
C VAL A 298 7.20 -3.18 2.00
N PRO A 299 6.79 -4.43 1.81
CA PRO A 299 7.43 -5.32 0.86
C PRO A 299 7.29 -4.82 -0.57
N GLY A 300 8.33 -5.05 -1.38
CA GLY A 300 8.33 -4.79 -2.81
C GLY A 300 9.08 -5.91 -3.53
N ILE A 301 8.39 -6.75 -4.32
CA ILE A 301 8.97 -7.88 -5.03
C ILE A 301 8.57 -7.81 -6.50
N PHE A 302 9.54 -7.95 -7.39
CA PHE A 302 9.34 -7.95 -8.84
C PHE A 302 9.93 -9.22 -9.43
N ASN A 303 9.14 -9.92 -10.24
CA ASN A 303 9.56 -11.19 -10.80
C ASN A 303 9.02 -11.39 -12.22
N GLN A 304 9.94 -11.65 -13.16
CA GLN A 304 9.65 -12.12 -14.50
C GLN A 304 10.87 -12.90 -14.98
N PRO A 305 10.78 -14.23 -15.14
CA PRO A 305 11.91 -15.04 -15.59
C PRO A 305 12.50 -14.51 -16.91
N GLY A 306 13.83 -14.43 -16.97
CA GLY A 306 14.54 -13.97 -18.16
C GLY A 306 14.57 -12.45 -18.38
N THR A 307 13.78 -11.68 -17.64
CA THR A 307 13.69 -10.20 -17.77
C THR A 307 14.11 -9.48 -16.50
N VAL A 308 13.53 -9.86 -15.37
CA VAL A 308 13.91 -9.31 -14.05
C VAL A 308 15.11 -10.07 -13.50
N ALA A 309 16.10 -9.36 -12.97
CA ALA A 309 17.32 -9.94 -12.42
C ALA A 309 17.02 -10.86 -11.23
N LYS A 310 17.56 -12.08 -11.29
CA LYS A 310 17.31 -13.12 -10.30
C LYS A 310 18.11 -12.90 -9.00
N GLY A 311 17.44 -13.06 -7.86
CA GLY A 311 18.05 -13.08 -6.52
C GLY A 311 18.68 -11.74 -6.12
N ARG A 312 18.20 -10.65 -6.69
CA ARG A 312 18.73 -9.32 -6.42
C ARG A 312 18.00 -8.66 -5.26
N VAL A 313 18.76 -7.97 -4.42
CA VAL A 313 18.28 -7.10 -3.36
C VAL A 313 18.67 -5.68 -3.68
N LEU A 314 17.73 -4.77 -3.75
CA LEU A 314 17.98 -3.34 -3.97
C LEU A 314 17.91 -2.62 -2.62
N GLU A 315 19.01 -1.96 -2.27
CA GLU A 315 19.19 -1.30 -0.97
C GLU A 315 18.92 0.22 -1.00
N GLY A 316 18.62 0.78 -2.18
CA GLY A 316 18.23 2.17 -2.34
C GLY A 316 16.90 2.50 -1.66
N LEU A 317 16.63 3.79 -1.51
CA LEU A 317 15.37 4.27 -0.96
C LEU A 317 14.34 4.43 -2.09
N TYR A 318 13.33 3.58 -2.10
CA TYR A 318 12.24 3.56 -3.08
C TYR A 318 10.91 3.91 -2.42
N SER A 319 9.99 4.46 -3.19
CA SER A 319 8.64 4.74 -2.72
C SER A 319 7.57 4.23 -3.68
N THR A 320 6.35 4.08 -3.18
CA THR A 320 5.17 3.71 -3.97
C THR A 320 4.87 4.71 -5.08
N TYR A 321 5.29 5.98 -5.00
CA TYR A 321 5.20 6.94 -6.10
C TYR A 321 6.19 6.64 -7.25
N ASP A 322 7.20 5.78 -7.06
CA ASP A 322 8.09 5.29 -8.11
C ASP A 322 7.46 4.17 -8.96
N PHE A 323 6.37 3.56 -8.46
CA PHE A 323 5.73 2.41 -9.09
C PHE A 323 5.16 2.75 -10.48
N MET A 324 4.37 3.83 -10.56
CA MET A 324 3.79 4.26 -11.83
C MET A 324 4.84 4.56 -12.90
N PRO A 325 5.89 5.39 -12.66
CA PRO A 325 6.94 5.61 -13.65
C PRO A 325 7.62 4.32 -14.10
N THR A 326 7.87 3.37 -13.18
CA THR A 326 8.50 2.09 -13.49
C THR A 326 7.59 1.23 -14.37
N LEU A 327 6.30 1.17 -14.07
CA LEU A 327 5.35 0.38 -14.83
C LEU A 327 5.11 0.96 -16.25
N MET A 328 5.09 2.29 -16.37
CA MET A 328 4.98 2.96 -17.66
C MET A 328 6.19 2.68 -18.55
N ASP A 329 7.41 2.77 -18.01
CA ASP A 329 8.62 2.38 -18.71
C ASP A 329 8.60 0.90 -19.13
N TYR A 330 8.16 0.01 -18.22
CA TYR A 330 8.03 -1.41 -18.53
C TYR A 330 7.07 -1.68 -19.69
N ALA A 331 5.96 -0.95 -19.73
CA ALA A 331 4.99 -1.03 -20.82
C ALA A 331 5.45 -0.33 -22.11
N GLY A 332 6.57 0.38 -22.09
CA GLY A 332 7.07 1.17 -23.23
C GLY A 332 6.19 2.39 -23.52
N LEU A 333 5.54 2.94 -22.52
CA LEU A 333 4.59 4.04 -22.65
C LEU A 333 5.13 5.33 -21.99
N PRO A 334 4.85 6.50 -22.55
CA PRO A 334 5.21 7.76 -21.91
C PRO A 334 4.37 7.97 -20.64
N LEU A 335 4.92 8.72 -19.69
CA LEU A 335 4.16 9.16 -18.53
C LEU A 335 2.94 10.00 -18.99
N PRO A 336 1.79 9.86 -18.32
CA PRO A 336 0.62 10.69 -18.61
C PRO A 336 0.94 12.18 -18.50
N PRO A 337 0.36 13.03 -19.36
CA PRO A 337 0.60 14.47 -19.32
C PRO A 337 0.02 15.10 -18.04
N GLY A 338 0.65 16.17 -17.58
CA GLY A 338 0.10 17.05 -16.51
C GLY A 338 0.54 16.73 -15.09
N GLY A 339 1.65 15.98 -14.90
CA GLY A 339 2.15 15.68 -13.57
C GLY A 339 3.60 16.10 -13.33
N ASN A 340 3.83 16.93 -12.32
CA ASN A 340 5.15 17.06 -11.69
C ASN A 340 5.28 15.90 -10.70
N LEU A 341 5.62 14.69 -11.20
CA LEU A 341 5.67 13.48 -10.38
C LEU A 341 6.97 13.43 -9.57
N PRO A 342 6.92 13.09 -8.28
CA PRO A 342 8.12 12.94 -7.45
C PRO A 342 8.88 11.65 -7.77
N GLY A 343 8.18 10.64 -8.30
CA GLY A 343 8.71 9.32 -8.57
C GLY A 343 9.62 9.23 -9.78
N ARG A 344 10.56 8.28 -9.73
CA ARG A 344 11.47 7.94 -10.81
C ARG A 344 11.40 6.44 -11.11
N SER A 345 11.44 6.08 -12.39
CA SER A 345 11.54 4.67 -12.78
C SER A 345 12.81 4.01 -12.22
N PHE A 346 12.69 2.76 -11.82
CA PHE A 346 13.81 1.89 -11.48
C PHE A 346 13.85 0.63 -12.36
N LEU A 347 13.21 0.67 -13.52
CA LEU A 347 13.10 -0.47 -14.43
C LEU A 347 14.45 -1.03 -14.84
N VAL A 348 15.39 -0.17 -15.25
CA VAL A 348 16.73 -0.62 -15.69
C VAL A 348 17.49 -1.33 -14.56
N THR A 349 17.24 -0.91 -13.31
CA THR A 349 17.77 -1.59 -12.12
C THR A 349 17.15 -2.97 -11.95
N LEU A 350 15.84 -3.14 -12.20
CA LEU A 350 15.19 -4.46 -12.20
C LEU A 350 15.77 -5.40 -13.28
N TRP A 351 16.25 -4.86 -14.39
CA TRP A 351 16.91 -5.62 -15.46
C TRP A 351 18.38 -5.97 -15.18
N GLY A 352 18.92 -5.55 -14.05
CA GLY A 352 20.28 -5.89 -13.63
C GLY A 352 21.30 -4.78 -13.82
N GLU A 353 20.91 -3.61 -14.31
CA GLU A 353 21.78 -2.43 -14.35
C GLU A 353 22.17 -1.98 -12.94
N ALA A 354 23.19 -1.13 -12.85
CA ALA A 354 23.61 -0.56 -11.59
C ALA A 354 22.47 0.22 -10.92
N GLU A 355 22.35 0.09 -9.61
CA GLU A 355 21.39 0.86 -8.85
C GLU A 355 21.74 2.35 -8.87
N GLU A 356 20.80 3.19 -9.31
CA GLU A 356 20.96 4.64 -9.22
C GLU A 356 20.93 5.08 -7.77
N GLU A 357 21.73 6.08 -7.43
CA GLU A 357 21.71 6.65 -6.09
C GLU A 357 20.34 7.31 -5.80
N ARG A 358 19.72 6.87 -4.71
CA ARG A 358 18.48 7.40 -4.14
C ARG A 358 18.79 7.83 -2.72
N ASP A 359 18.96 9.13 -2.54
CA ASP A 359 19.46 9.73 -1.30
C ASP A 359 18.38 9.92 -0.23
N ARG A 360 17.11 9.92 -0.65
CA ARG A 360 15.99 10.18 0.26
C ARG A 360 14.68 9.60 -0.27
N VAL A 361 13.76 9.41 0.66
CA VAL A 361 12.33 9.21 0.41
C VAL A 361 11.54 10.11 1.35
N VAL A 362 10.40 10.59 0.87
CA VAL A 362 9.45 11.37 1.68
C VAL A 362 8.18 10.53 1.84
N VAL A 363 7.77 10.39 3.10
CA VAL A 363 6.50 9.78 3.49
C VAL A 363 5.70 10.85 4.22
N PHE A 364 4.46 10.95 3.92
CA PHE A 364 3.58 11.88 4.62
C PHE A 364 2.32 11.14 5.01
N ASP A 365 2.00 11.32 6.24
CA ASP A 365 0.69 11.08 6.77
C ASP A 365 0.09 12.46 7.02
N GLU A 366 -0.73 12.91 6.12
CA GLU A 366 -1.34 14.22 6.24
C GLU A 366 -2.52 14.23 7.23
N PHE A 367 -2.64 13.18 8.02
CA PHE A 367 -3.39 13.20 9.24
C PHE A 367 -2.84 14.27 10.18
N GLY A 368 -3.44 15.45 10.20
CA GLY A 368 -3.00 16.53 11.08
C GLY A 368 -1.64 17.13 10.76
N GLY A 369 -1.25 17.13 9.48
CA GLY A 369 -0.03 17.80 9.03
C GLY A 369 1.27 17.13 9.51
N THR A 370 1.35 15.81 9.46
CA THR A 370 2.57 15.04 9.78
C THR A 370 3.29 14.69 8.49
N ARG A 371 4.58 15.01 8.40
CA ARG A 371 5.44 14.71 7.24
C ARG A 371 6.78 14.14 7.69
N MET A 372 7.32 13.20 6.94
CA MET A 372 8.57 12.54 7.26
C MET A 372 9.52 12.53 6.07
N ILE A 373 10.80 12.79 6.31
CA ILE A 373 11.88 12.57 5.36
C ILE A 373 12.86 11.53 5.91
N ARG A 374 13.22 10.57 5.06
CA ARG A 374 14.16 9.48 5.33
C ARG A 374 15.34 9.58 4.37
N THR A 375 16.54 9.74 4.89
CA THR A 375 17.80 9.54 4.19
C THR A 375 18.41 8.20 4.59
N ARG A 376 19.54 7.78 4.04
CA ARG A 376 20.20 6.52 4.46
C ARG A 376 20.55 6.50 5.95
N GLU A 377 20.92 7.65 6.49
CA GLU A 377 21.45 7.76 7.86
C GLU A 377 20.40 8.26 8.85
N TRP A 378 19.47 9.10 8.40
CA TRP A 378 18.60 9.86 9.30
C TRP A 378 17.15 9.78 8.88
N LYS A 379 16.29 9.82 9.87
CA LYS A 379 14.84 9.98 9.72
C LYS A 379 14.39 11.18 10.55
N TYR A 380 13.63 12.07 9.94
CA TYR A 380 13.04 13.24 10.60
C TYR A 380 11.53 13.27 10.35
N VAL A 381 10.77 13.36 11.43
CA VAL A 381 9.31 13.54 11.40
C VAL A 381 8.99 14.96 11.83
N HIS A 382 8.30 15.69 10.98
CA HIS A 382 7.83 17.03 11.25
C HIS A 382 6.32 17.04 11.44
N ARG A 383 5.87 17.61 12.57
CA ARG A 383 4.45 17.83 12.86
C ARG A 383 4.21 19.33 12.94
N TYR A 384 3.26 19.81 12.10
CA TYR A 384 2.98 21.24 12.00
C TYR A 384 2.12 21.74 13.16
N ASP A 385 1.09 20.99 13.55
CA ASP A 385 0.09 21.43 14.52
C ASP A 385 0.07 20.61 15.82
N VAL A 386 0.19 19.30 15.74
CA VAL A 386 -0.04 18.42 16.89
C VAL A 386 1.06 17.42 17.07
N GLY A 387 1.71 17.47 18.22
CA GLY A 387 2.75 16.54 18.67
C GLY A 387 4.18 17.07 18.51
N PRO A 388 5.13 16.40 19.16
CA PRO A 388 6.54 16.71 19.00
C PRO A 388 7.04 16.27 17.63
N ASN A 389 8.11 16.92 17.14
CA ASN A 389 8.92 16.39 16.05
C ASN A 389 9.76 15.23 16.56
N GLU A 390 10.31 14.42 15.64
CA GLU A 390 11.18 13.29 16.00
C GLU A 390 12.39 13.23 15.07
N LEU A 391 13.54 12.80 15.59
CA LEU A 391 14.77 12.58 14.82
C LEU A 391 15.42 11.27 15.24
N PHE A 392 15.66 10.36 14.30
CA PHE A 392 16.28 9.06 14.56
C PHE A 392 17.56 8.87 13.74
N ASP A 393 18.59 8.26 14.38
CA ASP A 393 19.82 7.80 13.72
C ASP A 393 19.59 6.38 13.20
N MET A 394 19.26 6.24 11.93
CA MET A 394 18.86 4.96 11.33
C MET A 394 20.04 4.00 11.10
N VAL A 395 21.26 4.43 11.34
CA VAL A 395 22.45 3.55 11.27
C VAL A 395 22.71 2.89 12.62
N ASN A 396 22.60 3.65 13.70
CA ASN A 396 22.92 3.17 15.06
C ASN A 396 21.67 2.75 15.85
N ASP A 397 20.49 3.21 15.43
CA ASP A 397 19.18 2.93 16.02
C ASP A 397 18.12 2.65 14.93
N PRO A 398 18.27 1.57 14.14
CA PRO A 398 17.34 1.24 13.08
C PRO A 398 15.93 0.91 13.58
N ASP A 399 15.79 0.59 14.86
CA ASP A 399 14.52 0.28 15.53
C ASP A 399 13.87 1.51 16.17
N GLU A 400 14.40 2.72 15.95
CA GLU A 400 13.78 3.99 16.35
C GLU A 400 13.44 4.06 17.86
N ARG A 401 14.42 3.66 18.69
CA ARG A 401 14.24 3.59 20.16
C ARG A 401 14.62 4.88 20.87
N THR A 402 15.42 5.73 20.21
CA THR A 402 15.98 6.93 20.82
C THR A 402 15.69 8.14 19.96
N ASP A 403 14.73 8.96 20.38
CA ASP A 403 14.45 10.24 19.73
C ASP A 403 15.52 11.27 20.11
N LEU A 404 16.19 11.82 19.11
CA LEU A 404 17.30 12.78 19.25
C LEU A 404 16.89 14.23 18.93
N VAL A 405 15.63 14.52 18.73
CA VAL A 405 15.16 15.82 18.25
C VAL A 405 15.48 16.99 19.19
N GLU A 406 15.44 16.73 20.50
CA GLU A 406 15.72 17.73 21.54
C GLU A 406 17.22 17.86 21.90
N GLU A 407 18.07 16.99 21.36
CA GLU A 407 19.50 17.05 21.61
C GLU A 407 20.11 18.29 20.95
N THR A 408 20.71 19.18 21.76
CA THR A 408 21.24 20.47 21.32
C THR A 408 22.21 20.32 20.15
N GLU A 409 23.02 19.25 20.18
CA GLU A 409 24.03 18.96 19.15
C GLU A 409 23.39 18.59 17.80
N GLN A 410 22.14 18.10 17.80
CA GLN A 410 21.39 17.74 16.60
C GLN A 410 20.61 18.91 15.97
N GLY A 411 20.55 20.07 16.63
CA GLY A 411 19.83 21.23 16.13
C GLY A 411 20.16 21.64 14.67
N PRO A 412 21.43 21.65 14.23
CA PRO A 412 21.77 21.89 12.83
C PRO A 412 21.20 20.82 11.87
N ARG A 413 21.18 19.55 12.27
CA ARG A 413 20.64 18.43 11.48
C ARG A 413 19.13 18.52 11.36
N VAL A 414 18.42 18.75 12.46
CA VAL A 414 16.97 19.00 12.46
C VAL A 414 16.62 20.09 11.45
N ARG A 415 17.32 21.23 11.46
CA ARG A 415 17.09 22.31 10.50
C ARG A 415 17.36 21.89 9.04
N ALA A 416 18.46 21.16 8.81
CA ALA A 416 18.80 20.67 7.47
C ALA A 416 17.74 19.70 6.92
N MET A 417 17.32 18.72 7.73
CA MET A 417 16.30 17.76 7.35
C MET A 417 14.94 18.42 7.11
N ARG A 418 14.57 19.37 7.97
CA ARG A 418 13.36 20.17 7.77
C ARG A 418 13.39 20.97 6.46
N ASN A 419 14.49 21.64 6.15
CA ASN A 419 14.60 22.40 4.89
C ASN A 419 14.46 21.47 3.68
N LEU A 420 15.13 20.30 3.70
CA LEU A 420 15.00 19.32 2.62
C LEU A 420 13.55 18.83 2.45
N LEU A 421 12.81 18.69 3.53
CA LEU A 421 11.41 18.28 3.54
C LEU A 421 10.51 19.39 2.95
N GLU A 422 10.68 20.65 3.42
CA GLU A 422 9.90 21.79 2.92
C GLU A 422 10.19 22.05 1.43
N ASP A 423 11.48 22.07 1.02
CA ASP A 423 11.87 22.23 -0.38
C ASP A 423 11.24 21.17 -1.29
N TRP A 424 11.10 19.92 -0.77
CA TRP A 424 10.48 18.85 -1.53
C TRP A 424 8.97 19.08 -1.71
N PHE A 425 8.26 19.49 -0.65
CA PHE A 425 6.82 19.79 -0.76
C PHE A 425 6.57 21.06 -1.59
N ASP A 426 7.41 22.09 -1.49
CA ASP A 426 7.33 23.27 -2.34
C ASP A 426 7.49 22.94 -3.84
N ALA A 427 8.25 21.87 -4.14
CA ALA A 427 8.42 21.41 -5.51
C ALA A 427 7.22 20.60 -6.04
N TYR A 428 6.54 19.83 -5.19
CA TYR A 428 5.57 18.82 -5.65
C TYR A 428 4.13 19.07 -5.20
N ALA A 429 3.88 19.72 -4.07
CA ALA A 429 2.51 19.93 -3.59
C ALA A 429 1.71 20.87 -4.51
N ALA A 430 0.45 20.50 -4.76
CA ALA A 430 -0.52 21.38 -5.37
C ALA A 430 -1.19 22.23 -4.27
N PRO A 431 -1.16 23.57 -4.35
CA PRO A 431 -1.65 24.41 -3.25
C PRO A 431 -3.10 24.14 -2.84
N GLU A 432 -3.95 23.75 -3.80
CA GLU A 432 -5.36 23.41 -3.58
C GLU A 432 -5.57 22.08 -2.85
N HIS A 433 -4.53 21.23 -2.79
CA HIS A 433 -4.57 19.93 -2.15
C HIS A 433 -3.53 19.78 -1.03
N ASP A 434 -2.80 20.83 -0.68
CA ASP A 434 -1.76 20.76 0.35
C ASP A 434 -2.38 20.38 1.72
N GLY A 435 -2.00 19.23 2.25
CA GLY A 435 -2.51 18.67 3.50
C GLY A 435 -2.04 19.38 4.76
N LYS A 436 -1.02 20.22 4.65
CA LYS A 436 -0.37 20.90 5.78
C LYS A 436 -1.35 21.65 6.70
N GLU A 437 -2.40 22.24 6.11
CA GLU A 437 -3.40 23.03 6.85
C GLU A 437 -4.78 22.35 6.92
N LEU A 438 -4.91 21.13 6.40
CA LEU A 438 -6.15 20.38 6.44
C LEU A 438 -6.41 19.81 7.84
N GLY A 439 -7.65 19.82 8.25
CA GLY A 439 -8.09 19.27 9.55
C GLY A 439 -8.26 17.74 9.53
N VAL A 440 -7.29 17.02 9.00
CA VAL A 440 -7.32 15.55 8.93
C VAL A 440 -7.14 14.97 10.33
N THR A 441 -7.95 13.98 10.68
CA THR A 441 -8.03 13.45 12.05
C THR A 441 -7.84 11.94 12.18
N GLY A 442 -7.63 11.24 11.07
CA GLY A 442 -7.50 9.78 11.05
C GLY A 442 -8.81 9.01 11.21
N PHE A 443 -9.96 9.69 11.16
CA PHE A 443 -11.28 9.07 11.29
C PHE A 443 -12.02 8.92 9.96
N GLY A 444 -11.39 9.30 8.87
CA GLY A 444 -11.85 9.09 7.51
C GLY A 444 -12.19 10.35 6.73
N GLN A 445 -12.05 10.24 5.41
CA GLN A 445 -12.43 11.26 4.44
C GLN A 445 -13.78 10.86 3.81
N VAL A 446 -14.72 11.81 3.73
CA VAL A 446 -16.10 11.55 3.28
C VAL A 446 -16.47 12.22 1.96
N SER A 447 -15.63 13.14 1.46
CA SER A 447 -15.80 13.75 0.14
C SER A 447 -14.48 14.33 -0.36
N ARG A 448 -14.43 14.64 -1.66
CA ARG A 448 -13.28 15.27 -2.31
C ARG A 448 -13.03 16.66 -1.73
N LEU A 449 -11.78 17.08 -1.79
CA LEU A 449 -11.42 18.47 -1.47
C LEU A 449 -12.03 19.42 -2.53
N SER A 450 -12.49 20.57 -2.08
CA SER A 450 -13.03 21.62 -2.94
C SER A 450 -11.96 22.59 -3.46
N GLY A 451 -10.81 22.62 -2.79
CA GLY A 451 -9.78 23.64 -2.99
C GLY A 451 -10.16 25.02 -2.44
N GLU A 452 -11.29 25.14 -1.70
CA GLU A 452 -11.72 26.38 -1.08
C GLU A 452 -11.19 26.46 0.36
N ALA A 453 -10.40 27.47 0.65
CA ALA A 453 -9.79 27.66 1.97
C ALA A 453 -10.83 27.63 3.09
N GLY A 454 -10.63 26.71 4.04
CA GLY A 454 -11.50 26.53 5.22
C GLY A 454 -12.75 25.67 5.03
N ALA A 455 -13.21 25.43 3.80
CA ALA A 455 -14.36 24.55 3.53
C ALA A 455 -14.00 23.05 3.67
N ASP A 456 -12.74 22.71 3.45
CA ASP A 456 -12.31 21.31 3.35
C ASP A 456 -12.20 20.59 4.71
N ARG A 457 -12.24 21.31 5.83
CA ARG A 457 -12.29 20.70 7.17
C ARG A 457 -13.53 19.81 7.38
N GLU A 458 -14.63 20.10 6.70
CA GLU A 458 -15.86 19.30 6.75
C GLU A 458 -15.79 18.03 5.90
N ARG A 459 -14.71 17.86 5.11
CA ARG A 459 -14.47 16.66 4.30
C ARG A 459 -13.91 15.50 5.11
N PHE A 460 -13.51 15.76 6.37
CA PHE A 460 -12.93 14.77 7.27
C PHE A 460 -13.85 14.54 8.48
N VAL A 461 -13.94 13.27 8.89
CA VAL A 461 -14.69 12.87 10.07
C VAL A 461 -13.92 13.28 11.33
N ARG A 462 -14.59 13.85 12.32
CA ARG A 462 -13.93 14.38 13.54
C ARG A 462 -13.76 13.34 14.65
N SER A 463 -14.56 12.30 14.64
CA SER A 463 -14.50 11.21 15.62
C SER A 463 -15.32 10.01 15.13
N TRP A 464 -15.17 8.87 15.79
CA TRP A 464 -16.01 7.69 15.53
C TRP A 464 -17.50 7.92 15.75
N SER A 465 -17.83 8.88 16.62
CA SER A 465 -19.24 9.27 16.91
C SER A 465 -19.76 10.38 16.00
N ASP A 466 -18.99 10.86 15.04
CA ASP A 466 -19.44 11.88 14.08
C ASP A 466 -20.57 11.29 13.22
N PRO A 467 -21.79 11.89 13.24
CA PRO A 467 -22.93 11.35 12.51
C PRO A 467 -22.78 11.35 10.99
N ARG A 468 -21.75 12.05 10.46
CA ARG A 468 -21.38 12.00 9.03
C ARG A 468 -20.54 10.79 8.70
N GLY A 469 -20.00 10.10 9.70
CA GLY A 469 -19.29 8.85 9.56
C GLY A 469 -20.25 7.69 9.64
N PHE A 470 -20.54 7.02 8.59
CA PHE A 470 -21.37 5.82 8.49
C PHE A 470 -20.61 4.60 8.88
#